data_127911c64579e610c0ac4a7d64ac859e
#
_entry.id   127911c64579e610c0ac4a7d64ac859e
#
_cell.length_a   1.000
_cell.length_b   1.000
_cell.length_c   1.000
_cell.angle_alpha   90.00
_cell.angle_beta   90.00
_cell.angle_gamma   90.00
#
_symmetry.space_group_name_H-M   'P 1'
#
loop_
_entity.id
_entity.type
_entity.pdbx_description
1 polymer ?
#
loop_
_entity_poly.entity_id
_entity_poly.type
_entity_poly.pdbx_seq_one_letter_code
_entity_poly.pdbx_strand_id
1 'polypeptide(L)'
;MGDRKNVKESRFLKLAKPALKELLNILLEKYEYASVLAVDSEAKIYSVSASGINLGDFGMLCNRGFVVKTYSDGEYAEYSFNKLENDVKKQAESIVEEIEKLKKAVPDCVEKIKLAKLNDEPVSFAKSTQYEISPFTLGAQAIVDKLS
;
A
#
# COMPACT_ATOMS: atom_id res chain seq x y z
N MET A 1 -13.55 18.94 -26.33
CA MET A 1 -12.41 18.37 -25.56
C MET A 1 -12.88 18.30 -24.11
N GLY A 2 -13.13 17.12 -23.55
CA GLY A 2 -13.69 16.99 -22.20
C GLY A 2 -12.65 17.42 -21.16
N ASP A 3 -13.11 18.02 -20.06
CA ASP A 3 -12.24 18.41 -18.95
C ASP A 3 -11.62 17.15 -18.29
N ARG A 4 -10.32 16.99 -18.45
CA ARG A 4 -9.60 15.92 -17.81
C ARG A 4 -9.51 16.13 -16.30
N LYS A 5 -9.85 15.10 -15.53
CA LYS A 5 -9.81 15.11 -14.07
C LYS A 5 -8.64 14.27 -13.58
N ASN A 6 -8.05 14.67 -12.48
CA ASN A 6 -6.99 13.89 -11.83
C ASN A 6 -7.59 12.92 -10.80
N VAL A 7 -7.02 11.73 -10.69
CA VAL A 7 -7.30 10.83 -9.58
C VAL A 7 -6.88 11.51 -8.28
N LYS A 8 -7.81 11.63 -7.35
CA LYS A 8 -7.55 12.27 -6.05
C LYS A 8 -6.99 11.24 -5.07
N GLU A 9 -6.07 11.71 -4.24
CA GLU A 9 -5.61 10.93 -3.08
C GLU A 9 -6.79 10.58 -2.17
N SER A 10 -6.84 9.35 -1.67
CA SER A 10 -7.92 8.90 -0.81
C SER A 10 -7.92 9.66 0.53
N ARG A 11 -9.12 9.82 1.11
CA ARG A 11 -9.27 10.40 2.44
C ARG A 11 -8.56 9.55 3.50
N PHE A 12 -8.59 8.22 3.34
CA PHE A 12 -7.93 7.30 4.25
C PHE A 12 -6.42 7.53 4.28
N LEU A 13 -5.76 7.59 3.11
CA LEU A 13 -4.31 7.83 3.03
C LEU A 13 -3.93 9.21 3.59
N LYS A 14 -4.74 10.24 3.32
CA LYS A 14 -4.51 11.59 3.89
C LYS A 14 -4.53 11.59 5.41
N LEU A 15 -5.50 10.89 6.01
CA LEU A 15 -5.64 10.81 7.47
C LEU A 15 -4.55 9.94 8.11
N ALA A 16 -4.11 8.89 7.42
CA ALA A 16 -3.07 7.99 7.91
C ALA A 16 -1.66 8.63 7.87
N LYS A 17 -1.40 9.53 6.92
CA LYS A 17 -0.06 10.05 6.63
C LYS A 17 0.72 10.62 7.83
N PRO A 18 0.13 11.40 8.76
CA PRO A 18 0.86 11.88 9.93
C PRO A 18 1.34 10.75 10.85
N ALA A 19 0.45 9.81 11.16
CA ALA A 19 0.76 8.65 12.01
C ALA A 19 1.80 7.72 11.37
N LEU A 20 1.73 7.53 10.03
CA LEU A 20 2.73 6.74 9.30
C LEU A 20 4.12 7.40 9.28
N LYS A 21 4.18 8.74 9.25
CA LYS A 21 5.46 9.45 9.38
C LYS A 21 6.06 9.28 10.78
N GLU A 22 5.24 9.37 11.82
CA GLU A 22 5.67 9.12 13.20
C GLU A 22 6.16 7.68 13.37
N LEU A 23 5.40 6.70 12.88
CA LEU A 23 5.79 5.29 12.86
C LEU A 23 7.14 5.08 12.16
N LEU A 24 7.32 5.67 10.98
CA LEU A 24 8.56 5.58 10.23
C LEU A 24 9.74 6.15 11.01
N ASN A 25 9.59 7.30 11.66
CA ASN A 25 10.65 7.90 12.46
C ASN A 25 11.07 6.99 13.63
N ILE A 26 10.11 6.38 14.34
CA ILE A 26 10.40 5.44 15.43
C ILE A 26 11.14 4.20 14.90
N LEU A 27 10.75 3.67 13.74
CA LEU A 27 11.44 2.53 13.15
C LEU A 27 12.87 2.86 12.72
N LEU A 28 13.12 4.07 12.20
CA LEU A 28 14.45 4.53 11.80
C LEU A 28 15.41 4.78 12.98
N GLU A 29 14.91 4.91 14.20
CA GLU A 29 15.75 4.92 15.41
C GLU A 29 16.36 3.53 15.70
N LYS A 30 15.75 2.47 15.19
CA LYS A 30 16.13 1.09 15.47
C LYS A 30 16.76 0.36 14.28
N TYR A 31 16.37 0.69 13.06
CA TYR A 31 16.82 0.03 11.85
C TYR A 31 17.61 0.98 10.95
N GLU A 32 18.63 0.47 10.25
CA GLU A 32 19.41 1.24 9.25
C GLU A 32 18.54 1.77 8.12
N TYR A 33 17.48 1.03 7.78
CA TYR A 33 16.48 1.41 6.80
C TYR A 33 15.11 0.97 7.27
N ALA A 34 14.13 1.83 7.07
CA ALA A 34 12.72 1.50 7.19
C ALA A 34 11.91 2.19 6.10
N SER A 35 10.84 1.57 5.67
CA SER A 35 9.84 2.19 4.81
C SER A 35 8.44 1.73 5.17
N VAL A 36 7.45 2.58 4.89
CA VAL A 36 6.04 2.26 5.09
C VAL A 36 5.30 2.50 3.79
N LEU A 37 4.76 1.43 3.21
CA LEU A 37 3.83 1.50 2.09
C LEU A 37 2.40 1.51 2.63
N ALA A 38 1.60 2.48 2.19
CA ALA A 38 0.17 2.54 2.47
C ALA A 38 -0.61 2.41 1.17
N VAL A 39 -1.59 1.54 1.15
CA VAL A 39 -2.43 1.26 -0.01
C VAL A 39 -3.89 1.49 0.34
N ASP A 40 -4.62 2.14 -0.55
CA ASP A 40 -6.08 2.25 -0.55
C ASP A 40 -6.55 2.20 -1.99
N SER A 41 -7.01 1.03 -2.41
CA SER A 41 -7.45 0.78 -3.78
C SER A 41 -8.88 0.27 -3.82
N GLU A 42 -9.61 0.70 -4.83
CA GLU A 42 -10.93 0.20 -5.18
C GLU A 42 -10.91 -0.20 -6.65
N ALA A 43 -11.42 -1.39 -6.95
CA ALA A 43 -11.52 -1.89 -8.32
C ALA A 43 -12.88 -2.54 -8.55
N LYS A 44 -13.38 -2.45 -9.79
CA LYS A 44 -14.56 -3.16 -10.27
C LYS A 44 -14.18 -3.95 -11.50
N ILE A 45 -14.64 -5.18 -11.58
CA ILE A 45 -14.40 -6.07 -12.71
C ILE A 45 -15.74 -6.34 -13.40
N TYR A 46 -15.74 -6.11 -14.70
CA TYR A 46 -16.85 -6.45 -15.60
C TYR A 46 -16.31 -7.41 -16.65
N SER A 47 -16.99 -8.52 -16.86
CA SER A 47 -16.64 -9.45 -17.93
C SER A 47 -17.83 -9.74 -18.83
N VAL A 48 -17.58 -9.70 -20.14
CA VAL A 48 -18.52 -10.06 -21.19
C VAL A 48 -17.92 -11.19 -21.99
N SER A 49 -18.67 -12.28 -22.16
CA SER A 49 -18.23 -13.45 -22.90
C SER A 49 -19.39 -14.02 -23.71
N ALA A 50 -19.10 -14.96 -24.60
CA ALA A 50 -20.14 -15.66 -25.37
C ALA A 50 -21.14 -16.43 -24.47
N SER A 51 -20.76 -16.81 -23.27
CA SER A 51 -21.60 -17.47 -22.27
C SER A 51 -22.46 -16.52 -21.44
N GLY A 52 -22.24 -15.21 -21.55
CA GLY A 52 -23.02 -14.19 -20.86
C GLY A 52 -22.17 -13.08 -20.22
N ILE A 53 -22.89 -12.21 -19.51
CA ILE A 53 -22.33 -11.08 -18.80
C ILE A 53 -22.20 -11.48 -17.33
N ASN A 54 -21.01 -11.35 -16.77
CA ASN A 54 -20.76 -11.55 -15.35
C ASN A 54 -20.53 -10.19 -14.68
N LEU A 55 -21.51 -9.79 -13.86
CA LEU A 55 -21.46 -8.59 -13.00
C LEU A 55 -21.39 -9.03 -11.53
N GLY A 56 -20.93 -10.23 -11.27
CA GLY A 56 -21.01 -10.86 -9.95
C GLY A 56 -20.15 -10.19 -8.89
N ASP A 57 -20.17 -10.79 -7.72
CA ASP A 57 -19.51 -10.34 -6.48
C ASP A 57 -17.98 -10.23 -6.57
N PHE A 58 -17.39 -10.66 -7.67
CA PHE A 58 -15.98 -10.34 -8.01
C PHE A 58 -15.80 -8.87 -8.45
N GLY A 59 -16.88 -8.12 -8.53
CA GLY A 59 -16.89 -6.79 -9.11
C GLY A 59 -16.25 -5.70 -8.24
N MET A 60 -16.00 -5.91 -6.97
CA MET A 60 -15.42 -4.87 -6.11
C MET A 60 -14.26 -5.45 -5.31
N LEU A 61 -13.06 -5.11 -5.75
CA LEU A 61 -11.83 -5.40 -5.01
C LEU A 61 -11.43 -4.13 -4.27
N CYS A 62 -11.56 -4.17 -2.95
CA CYS A 62 -11.06 -3.12 -2.07
C CYS A 62 -9.85 -3.64 -1.32
N ASN A 63 -8.70 -3.06 -1.58
CA ASN A 63 -7.47 -3.41 -0.90
C ASN A 63 -6.97 -2.20 -0.10
N ARG A 64 -6.94 -2.35 1.22
CA ARG A 64 -6.52 -1.31 2.15
C ARG A 64 -5.61 -1.92 3.20
N GLY A 65 -4.44 -1.33 3.36
CA GLY A 65 -3.49 -1.80 4.34
C GLY A 65 -2.16 -1.09 4.28
N PHE A 66 -1.25 -1.58 5.11
CA PHE A 66 0.08 -1.04 5.30
C PHE A 66 1.09 -2.17 5.27
N VAL A 67 2.26 -1.89 4.72
CA VAL A 67 3.42 -2.79 4.77
C VAL A 67 4.61 -2.00 5.28
N VAL A 68 5.18 -2.46 6.37
CA VAL A 68 6.47 -1.99 6.89
C VAL A 68 7.56 -2.89 6.34
N LYS A 69 8.63 -2.28 5.87
CA LYS A 69 9.86 -2.96 5.45
C LYS A 69 11.00 -2.40 6.28
N THR A 70 11.83 -3.28 6.81
CA THR A 70 13.00 -2.92 7.59
C THR A 70 14.24 -3.64 7.10
N TYR A 71 15.39 -3.01 7.31
CA TYR A 71 16.69 -3.61 7.04
C TYR A 71 17.68 -3.16 8.11
N SER A 72 18.44 -4.10 8.64
CA SER A 72 19.57 -3.87 9.53
C SER A 72 20.46 -5.11 9.56
N ASP A 73 21.77 -4.93 9.67
CA ASP A 73 22.77 -6.00 9.79
C ASP A 73 22.71 -7.08 8.68
N GLY A 74 22.30 -6.69 7.46
CA GLY A 74 22.17 -7.60 6.34
C GLY A 74 20.88 -8.40 6.33
N GLU A 75 19.95 -8.12 7.24
CA GLU A 75 18.66 -8.79 7.35
C GLU A 75 17.53 -7.88 6.90
N TYR A 76 16.66 -8.41 6.06
CA TYR A 76 15.47 -7.74 5.56
C TYR A 76 14.23 -8.41 6.10
N ALA A 77 13.27 -7.61 6.56
CA ALA A 77 11.99 -8.10 7.04
C ALA A 77 10.82 -7.24 6.54
N GLU A 78 9.67 -7.89 6.35
CA GLU A 78 8.41 -7.23 6.03
C GLU A 78 7.34 -7.61 7.05
N TYR A 79 6.52 -6.63 7.43
CA TYR A 79 5.36 -6.83 8.29
C TYR A 79 4.16 -6.09 7.73
N SER A 80 3.03 -6.79 7.58
CA SER A 80 1.79 -6.24 7.01
C SER A 80 0.71 -6.09 8.07
N PHE A 81 -0.02 -4.99 8.03
CA PHE A 81 -1.17 -4.75 8.90
C PHE A 81 -2.24 -3.91 8.18
N ASN A 82 -3.49 -3.98 8.64
CA ASN A 82 -4.62 -3.30 8.00
C ASN A 82 -5.28 -2.22 8.87
N LYS A 83 -4.84 -2.08 10.11
CA LYS A 83 -5.40 -1.11 11.07
C LYS A 83 -4.28 -0.27 11.67
N LEU A 84 -4.46 1.05 11.63
CA LEU A 84 -3.65 2.00 12.39
C LEU A 84 -4.25 2.18 13.78
N GLU A 85 -3.42 2.02 14.80
CA GLU A 85 -3.82 2.27 16.18
C GLU A 85 -3.68 3.76 16.53
N ASN A 86 -4.43 4.21 17.55
CA ASN A 86 -4.33 5.58 18.01
C ASN A 86 -2.99 5.87 18.70
N ASP A 87 -2.40 4.87 19.32
CA ASP A 87 -1.07 4.93 19.93
C ASP A 87 -0.02 4.38 18.96
N VAL A 88 0.59 5.28 18.22
CA VAL A 88 1.60 4.96 17.20
C VAL A 88 2.85 4.34 17.83
N LYS A 89 3.24 4.76 19.04
CA LYS A 89 4.41 4.21 19.74
C LYS A 89 4.19 2.76 20.10
N LYS A 90 3.06 2.47 20.72
CA LYS A 90 2.69 1.08 21.04
C LYS A 90 2.60 0.21 19.81
N GLN A 91 2.06 0.73 18.71
CA GLN A 91 2.03 0.00 17.45
C GLN A 91 3.43 -0.25 16.89
N ALA A 92 4.33 0.74 16.96
CA ALA A 92 5.73 0.57 16.56
C ALA A 92 6.43 -0.51 17.37
N GLU A 93 6.25 -0.51 18.71
CA GLU A 93 6.81 -1.53 19.60
C GLU A 93 6.32 -2.93 19.23
N SER A 94 5.02 -3.09 18.99
CA SER A 94 4.45 -4.36 18.55
C SER A 94 5.00 -4.82 17.20
N ILE A 95 5.13 -3.92 16.23
CA ILE A 95 5.71 -4.23 14.91
C ILE A 95 7.16 -4.68 15.05
N VAL A 96 7.95 -3.97 15.86
CA VAL A 96 9.34 -4.33 16.13
C VAL A 96 9.43 -5.70 16.78
N GLU A 97 8.58 -5.99 17.77
CA GLU A 97 8.56 -7.30 18.44
C GLU A 97 8.28 -8.44 17.46
N GLU A 98 7.30 -8.26 16.55
CA GLU A 98 6.98 -9.26 15.53
C GLU A 98 8.12 -9.44 14.52
N ILE A 99 8.75 -8.35 14.06
CA ILE A 99 9.90 -8.42 13.17
C ILE A 99 11.07 -9.15 13.82
N GLU A 100 11.38 -8.88 15.10
CA GLU A 100 12.45 -9.57 15.83
C GLU A 100 12.13 -11.07 16.05
N LYS A 101 10.87 -11.43 16.23
CA LYS A 101 10.46 -12.84 16.25
C LYS A 101 10.70 -13.52 14.89
N LEU A 102 10.35 -12.84 13.80
CA LEU A 102 10.57 -13.35 12.44
C LEU A 102 12.06 -13.55 12.17
N LYS A 103 12.91 -12.59 12.54
CA LYS A 103 14.36 -12.70 12.37
C LYS A 103 14.95 -13.89 13.14
N LYS A 104 14.51 -14.12 14.37
CA LYS A 104 14.95 -15.28 15.17
C LYS A 104 14.50 -16.62 14.59
N ALA A 105 13.44 -16.65 13.78
CA ALA A 105 12.97 -17.86 13.14
C ALA A 105 13.72 -18.20 11.85
N VAL A 106 14.53 -17.28 11.31
CA VAL A 106 15.35 -17.50 10.11
C VAL A 106 16.60 -18.30 10.49
N PRO A 107 16.92 -19.40 9.78
CA PRO A 107 18.13 -20.17 10.03
C PRO A 107 19.41 -19.36 9.81
N ASP A 108 20.44 -19.55 10.64
CA ASP A 108 21.74 -18.88 10.55
C ASP A 108 22.50 -19.10 9.21
N CYS A 109 22.04 -20.05 8.39
CA CYS A 109 22.62 -20.37 7.08
C CYS A 109 22.12 -19.47 5.93
N VAL A 110 21.22 -18.52 6.20
CA VAL A 110 20.72 -17.58 5.19
C VAL A 110 21.78 -16.53 4.90
N GLU A 111 22.09 -16.35 3.63
CA GLU A 111 23.06 -15.34 3.18
C GLU A 111 22.54 -13.93 3.48
N LYS A 112 23.39 -13.11 4.10
CA LYS A 112 23.06 -11.73 4.42
C LYS A 112 23.00 -10.87 3.17
N ILE A 113 21.93 -10.07 3.05
CA ILE A 113 21.70 -9.18 1.92
C ILE A 113 22.47 -7.87 2.14
N LYS A 114 23.17 -7.39 1.14
CA LYS A 114 23.81 -6.08 1.17
C LYS A 114 23.01 -5.11 0.30
N LEU A 115 22.28 -4.19 0.93
CA LEU A 115 21.56 -3.12 0.22
C LEU A 115 22.46 -1.92 -0.06
N ALA A 116 22.21 -1.25 -1.18
CA ALA A 116 22.85 0.03 -1.48
C ALA A 116 22.31 1.11 -0.54
N LYS A 117 23.19 1.99 -0.06
CA LYS A 117 22.76 3.16 0.72
C LYS A 117 21.92 4.09 -0.15
N LEU A 118 20.77 4.51 0.39
CA LEU A 118 19.95 5.56 -0.20
C LEU A 118 20.56 6.94 0.12
N ASN A 119 20.30 7.91 -0.75
CA ASN A 119 20.64 9.31 -0.45
C ASN A 119 19.80 9.81 0.71
N ASP A 120 20.44 10.50 1.66
CA ASP A 120 19.78 10.99 2.89
C ASP A 120 18.89 12.22 2.67
N GLU A 121 18.83 12.76 1.46
CA GLU A 121 18.00 13.92 1.17
C GLU A 121 16.52 13.53 1.02
N PRO A 122 15.62 14.17 1.78
CA PRO A 122 14.19 13.88 1.68
C PRO A 122 13.64 14.35 0.33
N VAL A 123 13.16 13.42 -0.46
CA VAL A 123 12.50 13.69 -1.75
C VAL A 123 11.00 13.54 -1.60
N SER A 124 10.25 14.54 -2.08
CA SER A 124 8.79 14.46 -2.20
C SER A 124 8.40 14.36 -3.66
N PHE A 125 7.66 13.31 -4.00
CA PHE A 125 7.16 13.09 -5.34
C PHE A 125 5.66 12.77 -5.30
N ALA A 126 4.89 13.40 -6.20
CA ALA A 126 3.48 13.12 -6.39
C ALA A 126 3.18 12.96 -7.88
N LYS A 127 2.46 11.89 -8.23
CA LYS A 127 1.98 11.64 -9.58
C LYS A 127 0.50 11.29 -9.55
N SER A 128 -0.27 11.83 -10.49
CA SER A 128 -1.70 11.54 -10.64
C SER A 128 -2.00 11.15 -12.07
N THR A 129 -2.86 10.16 -12.25
CA THR A 129 -3.38 9.78 -13.55
C THR A 129 -4.59 10.65 -13.90
N GLN A 130 -4.65 11.09 -15.16
CA GLN A 130 -5.78 11.85 -15.68
C GLN A 130 -6.81 10.94 -16.32
N TYR A 131 -8.08 11.27 -16.17
CA TYR A 131 -9.20 10.59 -16.81
C TYR A 131 -10.27 11.60 -17.25
N GLU A 132 -11.01 11.27 -18.29
CA GLU A 132 -12.15 12.08 -18.75
C GLU A 132 -13.44 11.65 -18.07
N ILE A 133 -13.69 10.35 -17.99
CA ILE A 133 -14.87 9.76 -17.37
C ILE A 133 -14.42 8.73 -16.34
N SER A 134 -14.88 8.89 -15.11
CA SER A 134 -14.59 7.89 -14.05
C SER A 134 -15.44 6.64 -14.29
N PRO A 135 -14.83 5.45 -14.35
CA PRO A 135 -15.57 4.20 -14.46
C PRO A 135 -16.51 3.95 -13.27
N PHE A 136 -16.21 4.53 -12.12
CA PHE A 136 -17.05 4.42 -10.91
C PHE A 136 -18.33 5.27 -10.97
N THR A 137 -18.39 6.26 -11.87
CA THR A 137 -19.59 7.08 -12.10
C THR A 137 -20.46 6.57 -13.24
N LEU A 138 -19.95 5.62 -14.04
CA LEU A 138 -20.73 4.95 -15.08
C LEU A 138 -21.57 3.83 -14.45
N GLY A 139 -22.82 3.70 -14.87
CA GLY A 139 -23.63 2.53 -14.53
C GLY A 139 -23.04 1.26 -15.17
N ALA A 140 -23.24 0.10 -14.52
CA ALA A 140 -22.75 -1.19 -15.02
C ALA A 140 -23.16 -1.46 -16.46
N GLN A 141 -24.42 -1.16 -16.82
CA GLN A 141 -24.94 -1.35 -18.18
C GLN A 141 -24.15 -0.56 -19.22
N ALA A 142 -23.84 0.72 -18.94
CA ALA A 142 -23.07 1.55 -19.88
C ALA A 142 -21.64 1.06 -20.11
N ILE A 143 -21.06 0.33 -19.16
CA ILE A 143 -19.75 -0.32 -19.31
C ILE A 143 -19.90 -1.59 -20.15
N VAL A 144 -20.90 -2.42 -19.86
CA VAL A 144 -21.21 -3.65 -20.59
C VAL A 144 -21.47 -3.35 -22.06
N ASP A 145 -22.31 -2.35 -22.36
CA ASP A 145 -22.64 -1.95 -23.74
C ASP A 145 -21.42 -1.50 -24.57
N LYS A 146 -20.35 -1.08 -23.90
CA LYS A 146 -19.07 -0.73 -24.56
C LYS A 146 -18.13 -1.92 -24.74
N LEU A 147 -18.35 -3.01 -24.01
CA LEU A 147 -17.54 -4.22 -24.08
C LEU A 147 -18.18 -5.27 -25.02
N SER A 148 -19.47 -5.13 -25.34
CA SER A 148 -20.21 -5.97 -26.26
C SER A 148 -20.04 -5.47 -27.69
#